data_f22c1a14b47d62f2ab714155c9cac943
#
_entry.id   f22c1a14b47d62f2ab714155c9cac943
#
_cell.length_a   1.000
_cell.length_b   1.000
_cell.length_c   1.000
_cell.angle_alpha   90.00
_cell.angle_beta   90.00
_cell.angle_gamma   90.00
#
_symmetry.space_group_name_H-M   'P 1'
#
loop_
_entity.id
_entity.type
_entity.pdbx_description
1 polymer ?
#
loop_
_entity_poly.entity_id
_entity_poly.type
_entity_poly.pdbx_seq_one_letter_code
_entity_poly.pdbx_strand_id
1 'polypeptide(L)'
;RRLSSGLLAISFFSATFMASVANAQLSATPSPAQIEQFKKLPKAQQEALAKQFGIDLKSLNLRGSSAKTQDKILPEQKYLDQNAEQEFDFEALNEEDENELKPFGYDMFEELQDAFLPGGNLPIPADYMVGPGDTLEVNLFGKESSQHILTVNNLGQINIPSLEPLSVSGLTYTELKAHISDTVKTKMIGIKATVTISELRGIQVYLVGDVKKPGAYQLSGLSTMANALFISGGPTEVGSLRHIELKRAGKTIANLDLYDMITKGDTSQDHRLQQGDTIFVDSIKKQVSIHGEVRRPAIYEVKDQETVADLVAMAGGLNVSAYPKNVVLASFDDAYQRKVSRLDLTNRKQ
;
A
#
# COMPACT_ATOMS: atom_id res chain seq x y z
N ARG A 1 -54.88 -36.77 38.33
CA ARG A 1 -54.67 -35.80 39.43
C ARG A 1 -53.38 -35.10 39.28
N ARG A 2 -53.52 -33.83 39.13
CA ARG A 2 -52.50 -32.80 38.85
C ARG A 2 -51.53 -32.64 40.03
N LEU A 3 -50.32 -32.33 39.64
CA LEU A 3 -49.24 -31.53 40.26
C LEU A 3 -47.95 -32.26 39.95
N SER A 4 -47.05 -31.65 39.14
CA SER A 4 -46.18 -30.56 39.34
C SER A 4 -45.35 -30.33 38.08
N SER A 5 -45.66 -29.33 37.34
CA SER A 5 -44.84 -28.80 36.26
C SER A 5 -44.30 -27.42 36.70
N GLY A 6 -43.11 -27.41 37.27
CA GLY A 6 -42.55 -26.15 37.77
C GLY A 6 -41.08 -26.16 38.12
N LEU A 7 -40.36 -27.28 37.98
CA LEU A 7 -38.96 -27.32 38.48
C LEU A 7 -37.90 -27.82 37.47
N LEU A 8 -38.23 -27.87 36.18
CA LEU A 8 -37.29 -28.41 35.17
C LEU A 8 -36.69 -27.34 34.23
N ALA A 9 -37.01 -26.06 34.43
CA ALA A 9 -36.52 -24.96 33.54
C ALA A 9 -35.28 -24.24 34.08
N ILE A 10 -34.84 -24.50 35.32
CA ILE A 10 -33.70 -23.78 35.94
C ILE A 10 -32.38 -24.55 35.82
N SER A 11 -32.38 -25.85 35.56
CA SER A 11 -31.15 -26.65 35.49
C SER A 11 -30.48 -26.68 34.09
N PHE A 12 -31.20 -26.32 33.03
CA PHE A 12 -30.64 -26.38 31.65
C PHE A 12 -29.83 -25.12 31.25
N PHE A 13 -30.05 -23.98 31.96
CA PHE A 13 -29.32 -22.75 31.66
C PHE A 13 -27.98 -22.67 32.41
N SER A 14 -27.80 -23.46 33.47
CA SER A 14 -26.54 -23.52 34.21
C SER A 14 -25.48 -24.42 33.56
N ALA A 15 -25.91 -25.44 32.81
CA ALA A 15 -24.98 -26.41 32.19
C ALA A 15 -24.29 -25.91 30.92
N THR A 16 -24.93 -25.00 30.16
CA THR A 16 -24.32 -24.40 28.96
C THR A 16 -23.30 -23.29 29.24
N PHE A 17 -23.39 -22.68 30.45
CA PHE A 17 -22.41 -21.66 30.87
C PHE A 17 -21.10 -22.29 31.41
N MET A 18 -21.18 -23.50 31.97
CA MET A 18 -19.99 -24.19 32.50
C MET A 18 -19.15 -24.89 31.44
N ALA A 19 -19.70 -25.19 30.26
CA ALA A 19 -18.96 -25.87 29.19
C ALA A 19 -18.03 -24.93 28.36
N SER A 20 -18.26 -23.63 28.39
CA SER A 20 -17.42 -22.66 27.71
C SER A 20 -16.27 -22.05 28.54
N VAL A 21 -16.26 -22.35 29.85
CA VAL A 21 -15.22 -21.84 30.78
C VAL A 21 -14.08 -22.83 30.98
N ALA A 22 -14.24 -24.09 30.56
CA ALA A 22 -13.26 -25.15 30.81
C ALA A 22 -12.04 -25.15 29.86
N ASN A 23 -11.99 -24.28 28.85
CA ASN A 23 -10.86 -24.18 27.87
C ASN A 23 -10.22 -22.81 27.75
N ALA A 24 -10.45 -21.87 28.66
CA ALA A 24 -9.75 -20.59 28.68
C ALA A 24 -8.72 -20.58 29.82
N GLN A 25 -7.49 -20.96 29.48
CA GLN A 25 -6.33 -20.64 30.34
C GLN A 25 -6.17 -19.11 30.43
N LEU A 26 -6.39 -18.63 31.66
CA LEU A 26 -5.81 -17.42 32.27
C LEU A 26 -5.25 -16.33 31.32
N SER A 27 -6.11 -15.51 30.75
CA SER A 27 -5.81 -14.11 30.52
C SER A 27 -6.56 -13.27 31.54
N ALA A 28 -5.86 -12.41 32.27
CA ALA A 28 -6.37 -11.66 33.41
C ALA A 28 -7.40 -10.56 33.08
N THR A 29 -7.79 -10.41 31.82
CA THR A 29 -8.72 -9.37 31.35
C THR A 29 -9.87 -9.97 30.56
N PRO A 30 -11.15 -9.76 31.01
CA PRO A 30 -12.31 -10.23 30.27
C PRO A 30 -12.53 -9.51 28.96
N SER A 31 -12.96 -10.25 27.92
CA SER A 31 -13.21 -9.67 26.58
C SER A 31 -14.39 -8.66 26.60
N PRO A 32 -14.43 -7.70 25.66
CA PRO A 32 -15.52 -6.71 25.56
C PRO A 32 -16.92 -7.34 25.49
N ALA A 33 -17.07 -8.47 24.81
CA ALA A 33 -18.34 -9.22 24.72
C ALA A 33 -18.78 -9.82 26.08
N GLN A 34 -17.82 -10.27 26.88
CA GLN A 34 -18.09 -10.78 28.24
C GLN A 34 -18.48 -9.66 29.20
N ILE A 35 -17.89 -8.47 29.04
CA ILE A 35 -18.24 -7.28 29.82
C ILE A 35 -19.68 -6.82 29.52
N GLU A 36 -20.11 -6.86 28.26
CA GLU A 36 -21.46 -6.51 27.86
C GLU A 36 -22.51 -7.50 28.41
N GLN A 37 -22.22 -8.80 28.39
CA GLN A 37 -23.09 -9.82 28.98
C GLN A 37 -23.18 -9.67 30.49
N PHE A 38 -22.07 -9.36 31.16
CA PHE A 38 -22.05 -9.10 32.60
C PHE A 38 -22.92 -7.88 32.97
N LYS A 39 -22.90 -6.81 32.17
CA LYS A 39 -23.74 -5.61 32.40
C LYS A 39 -25.24 -5.88 32.28
N LYS A 40 -25.65 -6.90 31.55
CA LYS A 40 -27.07 -7.26 31.34
C LYS A 40 -27.65 -8.14 32.49
N LEU A 41 -26.81 -8.62 33.40
CA LEU A 41 -27.26 -9.45 34.53
C LEU A 41 -27.86 -8.60 35.68
N PRO A 42 -28.82 -9.13 36.45
CA PRO A 42 -29.32 -8.47 37.67
C PRO A 42 -28.20 -8.23 38.69
N LYS A 43 -28.24 -7.10 39.41
CA LYS A 43 -27.16 -6.67 40.35
C LYS A 43 -26.74 -7.75 41.33
N ALA A 44 -27.69 -8.53 41.89
CA ALA A 44 -27.39 -9.62 42.81
C ALA A 44 -26.53 -10.75 42.19
N GLN A 45 -26.67 -10.98 40.86
CA GLN A 45 -25.86 -11.97 40.15
C GLN A 45 -24.48 -11.40 39.75
N GLN A 46 -24.40 -10.11 39.46
CA GLN A 46 -23.14 -9.41 39.22
C GLN A 46 -22.26 -9.43 40.48
N GLU A 47 -22.83 -9.18 41.66
CA GLU A 47 -22.10 -9.22 42.92
C GLU A 47 -21.63 -10.64 43.31
N ALA A 48 -22.44 -11.65 43.02
CA ALA A 48 -22.06 -13.05 43.29
C ALA A 48 -20.92 -13.51 42.38
N LEU A 49 -20.97 -13.16 41.08
CA LEU A 49 -19.91 -13.47 40.13
C LEU A 49 -18.61 -12.70 40.43
N ALA A 50 -18.70 -11.42 40.78
CA ALA A 50 -17.55 -10.61 41.14
C ALA A 50 -16.80 -11.16 42.35
N LYS A 51 -17.54 -11.61 43.36
CA LYS A 51 -16.96 -12.28 44.54
C LYS A 51 -16.29 -13.61 44.20
N GLN A 52 -16.90 -14.38 43.30
CA GLN A 52 -16.36 -15.69 42.90
C GLN A 52 -15.05 -15.58 42.12
N PHE A 53 -14.87 -14.50 41.32
CA PHE A 53 -13.68 -14.27 40.51
C PHE A 53 -12.70 -13.25 41.12
N GLY A 54 -12.94 -12.75 42.33
CA GLY A 54 -12.04 -11.84 43.05
C GLY A 54 -11.92 -10.45 42.40
N ILE A 55 -12.94 -10.02 41.64
CA ILE A 55 -12.95 -8.74 40.92
C ILE A 55 -13.65 -7.69 41.77
N ASP A 56 -12.96 -6.60 42.08
CA ASP A 56 -13.57 -5.46 42.77
C ASP A 56 -14.40 -4.62 41.77
N LEU A 57 -15.73 -4.61 41.99
CA LEU A 57 -16.70 -3.84 41.19
C LEU A 57 -16.46 -2.32 41.21
N LYS A 58 -15.66 -1.82 42.15
CA LYS A 58 -15.28 -0.39 42.20
C LYS A 58 -14.18 -0.03 41.22
N SER A 59 -13.40 -1.00 40.78
CA SER A 59 -12.35 -0.80 39.78
C SER A 59 -12.89 -0.84 38.34
N LEU A 60 -14.05 -1.39 38.10
CA LEU A 60 -14.79 -1.33 36.84
C LEU A 60 -15.59 -0.03 36.77
N ASN A 61 -14.98 1.03 36.29
CA ASN A 61 -15.53 2.39 36.17
C ASN A 61 -16.77 2.41 35.29
N LEU A 62 -17.94 2.08 35.85
CA LEU A 62 -19.25 2.17 35.20
C LEU A 62 -19.75 3.63 35.26
N ARG A 63 -19.11 4.56 34.59
CA ARG A 63 -19.71 5.88 34.36
C ARG A 63 -20.82 5.75 33.31
N GLY A 64 -22.03 5.53 33.82
CA GLY A 64 -23.27 5.69 33.09
C GLY A 64 -23.51 7.16 32.80
N SER A 65 -23.58 7.47 31.53
CA SER A 65 -24.07 8.77 31.00
C SER A 65 -25.55 8.94 31.41
N SER A 66 -25.82 9.94 32.21
CA SER A 66 -27.19 10.53 32.35
C SER A 66 -27.14 11.94 31.77
N ALA A 67 -27.75 12.09 30.62
CA ALA A 67 -28.01 13.39 30.00
C ALA A 67 -28.85 14.26 30.94
N LYS A 68 -28.35 15.43 31.28
CA LYS A 68 -29.15 16.59 31.65
C LYS A 68 -28.61 17.80 30.92
N THR A 69 -29.40 18.24 29.99
CA THR A 69 -29.35 19.55 29.34
C THR A 69 -29.32 20.63 30.40
N GLN A 70 -28.29 21.42 30.44
CA GLN A 70 -28.33 22.76 31.02
C GLN A 70 -27.43 23.68 30.19
N ASP A 71 -28.07 24.66 29.59
CA ASP A 71 -27.46 25.86 29.02
C ASP A 71 -26.39 26.41 29.97
N LYS A 72 -25.18 26.57 29.48
CA LYS A 72 -24.19 27.39 30.15
C LYS A 72 -23.42 28.20 29.12
N ILE A 73 -23.84 29.44 29.09
CA ILE A 73 -23.17 30.68 28.68
C ILE A 73 -21.67 30.55 28.66
N LEU A 74 -21.05 30.92 27.52
CA LEU A 74 -19.62 31.12 27.36
C LEU A 74 -19.07 32.07 28.43
N PRO A 75 -17.98 31.75 29.08
CA PRO A 75 -17.19 32.75 29.73
C PRO A 75 -16.20 33.33 28.72
N GLU A 76 -16.37 34.63 28.49
CA GLU A 76 -15.43 35.53 27.88
C GLU A 76 -14.07 35.48 28.56
N GLN A 77 -13.04 35.41 27.74
CA GLN A 77 -11.66 35.91 27.91
C GLN A 77 -11.07 35.98 29.33
N LYS A 78 -10.12 35.09 29.59
CA LYS A 78 -8.94 35.35 30.40
C LYS A 78 -7.69 34.85 29.67
N TYR A 79 -7.34 35.58 28.63
CA TYR A 79 -5.97 35.58 28.12
C TYR A 79 -5.29 36.73 28.82
N LEU A 80 -4.25 36.41 29.51
CA LEU A 80 -3.07 37.17 29.90
C LEU A 80 -2.65 36.74 31.31
N ASP A 81 -1.88 35.66 31.37
CA ASP A 81 -0.76 35.71 32.32
C ASP A 81 0.44 35.01 31.65
N GLN A 82 1.44 35.79 31.35
CA GLN A 82 2.73 35.33 30.85
C GLN A 82 3.48 34.74 32.03
N ASN A 83 4.16 33.62 31.81
CA ASN A 83 5.03 32.87 32.71
C ASN A 83 4.34 31.84 33.64
N ALA A 84 3.70 30.86 33.03
CA ALA A 84 3.71 29.52 33.59
C ALA A 84 4.45 28.64 32.59
N GLU A 85 5.67 28.27 32.90
CA GLU A 85 6.29 27.06 32.37
C GLU A 85 5.40 25.88 32.81
N GLN A 86 4.32 25.65 32.08
CA GLN A 86 3.62 24.38 32.17
C GLN A 86 4.61 23.37 31.59
N GLU A 87 5.21 22.56 32.44
CA GLU A 87 5.76 21.27 32.06
C GLU A 87 4.64 20.53 31.31
N PHE A 88 4.72 20.60 30.01
CA PHE A 88 3.84 19.82 29.14
C PHE A 88 4.29 18.37 29.34
N ASP A 89 3.44 17.54 29.92
CA ASP A 89 3.70 16.13 30.13
C ASP A 89 3.71 15.42 28.76
N PHE A 90 4.91 15.36 28.16
CA PHE A 90 5.14 14.73 26.88
C PHE A 90 5.09 13.19 26.94
N GLU A 91 5.17 12.60 28.13
CA GLU A 91 5.03 11.14 28.28
C GLU A 91 3.57 10.72 28.05
N ALA A 92 2.60 11.54 28.42
CA ALA A 92 1.17 11.25 28.19
C ALA A 92 0.73 11.33 26.71
N LEU A 93 1.51 12.01 25.83
CA LEU A 93 1.21 12.09 24.39
C LEU A 93 1.80 10.92 23.57
N ASN A 94 2.74 10.17 24.13
CA ASN A 94 3.54 9.23 23.36
C ASN A 94 3.08 7.77 23.46
N GLU A 95 2.26 7.40 24.43
CA GLU A 95 1.98 5.96 24.67
C GLU A 95 0.75 5.43 23.93
N GLU A 96 -0.22 6.26 23.58
CA GLU A 96 -1.46 5.79 22.94
C GLU A 96 -1.47 5.98 21.42
N ASP A 97 -0.86 7.05 20.89
CA ASP A 97 -0.94 7.39 19.45
C ASP A 97 0.19 6.80 18.59
N GLU A 98 1.41 6.60 19.14
CA GLU A 98 2.53 6.03 18.35
C GLU A 98 2.36 4.55 18.03
N ASN A 99 1.62 3.79 18.85
CA ASN A 99 1.38 2.36 18.63
C ASN A 99 0.37 2.05 17.52
N GLU A 100 -0.37 3.04 17.01
CA GLU A 100 -1.35 2.87 15.93
C GLU A 100 -0.88 3.41 14.58
N LEU A 101 0.23 4.17 14.52
CA LEU A 101 0.72 4.75 13.27
C LEU A 101 1.32 3.67 12.36
N LYS A 102 0.80 3.58 11.15
CA LYS A 102 1.30 2.67 10.12
C LYS A 102 2.28 3.38 9.18
N PRO A 103 3.26 2.67 8.62
CA PRO A 103 4.09 3.19 7.55
C PRO A 103 3.25 3.58 6.33
N PHE A 104 3.46 4.79 5.81
CA PHE A 104 2.69 5.32 4.68
C PHE A 104 2.99 4.57 3.38
N GLY A 105 1.94 4.18 2.66
CA GLY A 105 2.02 3.67 1.30
C GLY A 105 2.21 2.15 1.16
N TYR A 106 2.44 1.40 2.23
CA TYR A 106 2.62 -0.06 2.14
C TYR A 106 1.30 -0.80 1.91
N ASP A 107 0.18 -0.25 2.33
CA ASP A 107 -1.16 -0.83 2.17
C ASP A 107 -1.51 -1.06 0.69
N MET A 108 -0.95 -0.26 -0.23
CA MET A 108 -1.18 -0.41 -1.66
C MET A 108 -0.76 -1.77 -2.24
N PHE A 109 0.13 -2.48 -1.56
CA PHE A 109 0.59 -3.80 -1.99
C PHE A 109 -0.22 -4.96 -1.41
N GLU A 110 -1.10 -4.72 -0.44
CA GLU A 110 -1.89 -5.76 0.22
C GLU A 110 -3.13 -6.15 -0.59
N GLU A 111 -3.78 -5.19 -1.25
CA GLU A 111 -5.07 -5.39 -1.92
C GLU A 111 -4.94 -5.76 -3.41
N LEU A 112 -3.77 -5.60 -4.04
CA LEU A 112 -3.67 -5.56 -5.51
C LEU A 112 -2.87 -6.71 -6.13
N GLN A 113 -2.47 -7.75 -5.38
CA GLN A 113 -1.63 -8.84 -5.91
C GLN A 113 -2.25 -9.54 -7.14
N ASP A 114 -3.58 -9.69 -7.18
CA ASP A 114 -4.28 -10.35 -8.28
C ASP A 114 -4.63 -9.42 -9.46
N ALA A 115 -4.69 -8.10 -9.23
CA ALA A 115 -5.10 -7.14 -10.25
C ALA A 115 -3.99 -6.79 -11.26
N PHE A 116 -2.73 -7.04 -10.92
CA PHE A 116 -1.56 -6.73 -11.77
C PHE A 116 -1.00 -7.93 -12.53
N LEU A 117 -1.63 -9.09 -12.42
CA LEU A 117 -1.35 -10.17 -13.36
C LEU A 117 -1.66 -9.67 -14.78
N PRO A 118 -0.72 -9.79 -15.73
CA PRO A 118 -0.93 -9.31 -17.09
C PRO A 118 -2.09 -10.05 -17.73
N GLY A 119 -3.29 -9.51 -17.57
CA GLY A 119 -4.49 -9.96 -18.27
C GLY A 119 -4.36 -9.60 -19.75
N GLY A 120 -4.46 -10.59 -20.60
CA GLY A 120 -4.02 -10.69 -21.97
C GLY A 120 -4.62 -9.75 -23.03
N ASN A 121 -5.07 -8.54 -22.75
CA ASN A 121 -5.60 -7.62 -23.78
C ASN A 121 -5.29 -6.14 -23.51
N LEU A 122 -4.11 -5.84 -22.98
CA LEU A 122 -3.70 -4.44 -22.91
C LEU A 122 -3.37 -3.90 -24.31
N PRO A 123 -3.82 -2.69 -24.67
CA PRO A 123 -3.47 -2.09 -25.93
C PRO A 123 -1.95 -1.89 -26.01
N ILE A 124 -1.36 -2.37 -27.08
CA ILE A 124 0.09 -2.29 -27.28
C ILE A 124 0.45 -0.85 -27.69
N PRO A 125 1.33 -0.18 -26.94
CA PRO A 125 1.75 1.18 -27.24
C PRO A 125 2.48 1.27 -28.60
N ALA A 126 2.35 2.40 -29.26
CA ALA A 126 2.94 2.64 -30.58
C ALA A 126 4.48 2.56 -30.60
N ASP A 127 5.09 2.85 -29.45
CA ASP A 127 6.54 2.85 -29.20
C ASP A 127 7.09 1.51 -28.70
N TYR A 128 6.25 0.47 -28.58
CA TYR A 128 6.71 -0.87 -28.18
C TYR A 128 7.75 -1.40 -29.14
N MET A 129 8.91 -1.79 -28.65
CA MET A 129 10.00 -2.36 -29.47
C MET A 129 9.84 -3.89 -29.59
N VAL A 130 9.59 -4.33 -30.81
CA VAL A 130 9.44 -5.76 -31.13
C VAL A 130 10.76 -6.50 -30.98
N GLY A 131 10.71 -7.74 -30.49
CA GLY A 131 11.90 -8.55 -30.31
C GLY A 131 11.62 -10.06 -30.38
N PRO A 132 12.67 -10.87 -30.27
CA PRO A 132 12.55 -12.32 -30.27
C PRO A 132 11.58 -12.82 -29.21
N GLY A 133 10.68 -13.71 -29.60
CA GLY A 133 9.64 -14.28 -28.73
C GLY A 133 8.29 -13.59 -28.81
N ASP A 134 8.19 -12.36 -29.37
CA ASP A 134 6.90 -11.75 -29.65
C ASP A 134 6.15 -12.52 -30.72
N THR A 135 4.84 -12.70 -30.59
CA THR A 135 4.00 -13.35 -31.58
C THR A 135 3.13 -12.33 -32.28
N LEU A 136 3.27 -12.30 -33.61
CA LEU A 136 2.57 -11.38 -34.48
C LEU A 136 1.44 -12.12 -35.20
N GLU A 137 0.30 -11.48 -35.29
CA GLU A 137 -0.79 -11.90 -36.17
C GLU A 137 -0.77 -11.03 -37.43
N VAL A 138 -0.49 -11.66 -38.55
CA VAL A 138 -0.44 -11.01 -39.87
C VAL A 138 -1.64 -11.46 -40.68
N ASN A 139 -2.54 -10.56 -40.96
CA ASN A 139 -3.70 -10.78 -41.78
C ASN A 139 -3.46 -10.26 -43.20
N LEU A 140 -3.49 -11.13 -44.20
CA LEU A 140 -3.35 -10.82 -45.61
C LEU A 140 -4.72 -10.73 -46.26
N PHE A 141 -4.98 -9.65 -47.01
CA PHE A 141 -6.27 -9.42 -47.69
C PHE A 141 -6.02 -9.14 -49.19
N GLY A 142 -6.78 -9.84 -50.06
CA GLY A 142 -6.64 -9.64 -51.50
C GLY A 142 -7.46 -10.71 -52.27
N LYS A 143 -6.85 -11.30 -53.29
CA LYS A 143 -7.48 -12.39 -54.04
C LYS A 143 -7.78 -13.62 -53.16
N GLU A 144 -6.94 -13.84 -52.16
CA GLU A 144 -7.12 -14.84 -51.14
C GLU A 144 -6.87 -14.11 -49.78
N SER A 145 -7.72 -14.37 -48.77
CA SER A 145 -7.53 -13.85 -47.41
C SER A 145 -6.95 -14.96 -46.55
N SER A 146 -5.85 -14.67 -45.86
CA SER A 146 -5.21 -15.61 -44.94
C SER A 146 -4.72 -14.91 -43.68
N GLN A 147 -4.77 -15.64 -42.54
CA GLN A 147 -4.28 -15.21 -41.25
C GLN A 147 -3.08 -16.06 -40.87
N HIS A 148 -2.02 -15.44 -40.47
CA HIS A 148 -0.80 -16.10 -40.05
C HIS A 148 -0.40 -15.63 -38.67
N ILE A 149 -0.17 -16.57 -37.77
CA ILE A 149 0.40 -16.33 -36.43
C ILE A 149 1.89 -16.67 -36.53
N LEU A 150 2.74 -15.67 -36.34
CA LEU A 150 4.18 -15.74 -36.61
C LEU A 150 4.96 -15.27 -35.36
N THR A 151 5.77 -16.15 -34.80
CA THR A 151 6.65 -15.78 -33.69
C THR A 151 7.98 -15.25 -34.21
N VAL A 152 8.45 -14.13 -33.66
CA VAL A 152 9.77 -13.56 -33.96
C VAL A 152 10.84 -14.53 -33.46
N ASN A 153 11.66 -15.03 -34.35
CA ASN A 153 12.71 -15.99 -34.02
C ASN A 153 13.92 -15.33 -33.32
N ASN A 154 14.88 -16.13 -32.89
CA ASN A 154 16.09 -15.64 -32.17
C ASN A 154 17.00 -14.77 -33.05
N LEU A 155 16.84 -14.78 -34.37
CA LEU A 155 17.53 -13.88 -35.31
C LEU A 155 16.79 -12.55 -35.49
N GLY A 156 15.67 -12.37 -34.78
CA GLY A 156 14.84 -11.16 -34.87
C GLY A 156 14.00 -11.09 -36.15
N GLN A 157 13.67 -12.23 -36.76
CA GLN A 157 12.98 -12.34 -38.04
C GLN A 157 11.65 -13.05 -37.91
N ILE A 158 10.75 -12.75 -38.83
CA ILE A 158 9.50 -13.50 -39.06
C ILE A 158 9.50 -14.10 -40.46
N ASN A 159 8.81 -15.23 -40.61
CA ASN A 159 8.66 -15.92 -41.90
C ASN A 159 7.20 -15.82 -42.36
N ILE A 160 6.91 -14.86 -43.25
CA ILE A 160 5.61 -14.76 -43.90
C ILE A 160 5.64 -15.75 -45.12
N PRO A 161 4.63 -16.60 -45.32
CA PRO A 161 4.56 -17.49 -46.46
C PRO A 161 4.71 -16.74 -47.78
N SER A 162 5.49 -17.30 -48.69
CA SER A 162 5.82 -16.69 -50.02
C SER A 162 6.69 -15.44 -50.01
N LEU A 163 7.23 -15.06 -48.86
CA LEU A 163 8.22 -13.99 -48.69
C LEU A 163 9.53 -14.51 -48.10
N GLU A 164 10.61 -13.81 -48.35
CA GLU A 164 11.88 -14.01 -47.66
C GLU A 164 11.73 -13.64 -46.18
N PRO A 165 12.55 -14.20 -45.25
CA PRO A 165 12.55 -13.82 -43.84
C PRO A 165 12.71 -12.33 -43.68
N LEU A 166 11.80 -11.71 -42.89
CA LEU A 166 11.78 -10.27 -42.62
C LEU A 166 12.38 -9.96 -41.25
N SER A 167 13.38 -9.09 -41.21
CA SER A 167 13.95 -8.58 -39.95
C SER A 167 13.00 -7.57 -39.33
N VAL A 168 12.51 -7.86 -38.11
CA VAL A 168 11.51 -7.05 -37.39
C VAL A 168 11.96 -6.65 -36.00
N SER A 169 12.98 -7.29 -35.46
CA SER A 169 13.50 -6.96 -34.12
C SER A 169 14.11 -5.57 -34.09
N GLY A 170 13.81 -4.80 -33.03
CA GLY A 170 14.26 -3.44 -32.82
C GLY A 170 13.38 -2.37 -33.49
N LEU A 171 12.39 -2.76 -34.30
CA LEU A 171 11.39 -1.85 -34.81
C LEU A 171 10.36 -1.52 -33.72
N THR A 172 9.87 -0.29 -33.70
CA THR A 172 8.67 0.05 -32.94
C THR A 172 7.44 -0.60 -33.56
N TYR A 173 6.37 -0.75 -32.80
CA TYR A 173 5.12 -1.32 -33.33
C TYR A 173 4.57 -0.54 -34.52
N THR A 174 4.76 0.78 -34.55
CA THR A 174 4.38 1.62 -35.68
C THR A 174 5.24 1.32 -36.91
N GLU A 175 6.55 1.24 -36.74
CA GLU A 175 7.50 0.93 -37.82
C GLU A 175 7.29 -0.49 -38.35
N LEU A 176 7.02 -1.47 -37.43
CA LEU A 176 6.69 -2.84 -37.81
C LEU A 176 5.49 -2.90 -38.79
N LYS A 177 4.39 -2.20 -38.43
CA LYS A 177 3.19 -2.15 -39.27
C LYS A 177 3.49 -1.58 -40.64
N ALA A 178 4.23 -0.48 -40.72
CA ALA A 178 4.64 0.12 -41.98
C ALA A 178 5.54 -0.83 -42.78
N HIS A 179 6.57 -1.40 -42.16
CA HIS A 179 7.54 -2.26 -42.81
C HIS A 179 6.91 -3.51 -43.43
N ILE A 180 6.01 -4.19 -42.68
CA ILE A 180 5.32 -5.37 -43.22
C ILE A 180 4.32 -4.98 -44.31
N SER A 181 3.54 -3.91 -44.10
CA SER A 181 2.59 -3.43 -45.11
C SER A 181 3.26 -3.08 -46.43
N ASP A 182 4.37 -2.36 -46.40
CA ASP A 182 5.13 -1.94 -47.61
C ASP A 182 5.80 -3.12 -48.26
N THR A 183 6.36 -4.06 -47.52
CA THR A 183 6.98 -5.28 -48.07
C THR A 183 5.94 -6.14 -48.77
N VAL A 184 4.79 -6.41 -48.15
CA VAL A 184 3.72 -7.19 -48.77
C VAL A 184 3.20 -6.49 -50.02
N LYS A 185 2.95 -5.18 -49.97
CA LYS A 185 2.48 -4.40 -51.12
C LYS A 185 3.44 -4.46 -52.30
N THR A 186 4.75 -4.47 -52.03
CA THR A 186 5.81 -4.46 -53.06
C THR A 186 6.04 -5.85 -53.66
N LYS A 187 6.04 -6.89 -52.78
CA LYS A 187 6.39 -8.26 -53.20
C LYS A 187 5.17 -9.12 -53.58
N MET A 188 3.96 -8.77 -53.10
CA MET A 188 2.70 -9.53 -53.30
C MET A 188 1.67 -8.65 -54.00
N ILE A 189 1.63 -8.63 -55.32
CA ILE A 189 0.75 -7.77 -56.10
C ILE A 189 -0.74 -8.02 -55.78
N GLY A 190 -1.45 -6.97 -55.37
CA GLY A 190 -2.89 -7.01 -55.09
C GLY A 190 -3.23 -7.55 -53.69
N ILE A 191 -2.24 -7.72 -52.81
CA ILE A 191 -2.43 -8.10 -51.41
C ILE A 191 -2.10 -6.94 -50.49
N LYS A 192 -2.91 -6.78 -49.42
CA LYS A 192 -2.70 -5.85 -48.33
C LYS A 192 -2.46 -6.64 -47.03
N ALA A 193 -1.62 -6.13 -46.13
CA ALA A 193 -1.39 -6.73 -44.85
C ALA A 193 -1.83 -5.80 -43.71
N THR A 194 -2.40 -6.38 -42.68
CA THR A 194 -2.53 -5.76 -41.36
C THR A 194 -1.79 -6.59 -40.34
N VAL A 195 -1.20 -5.94 -39.37
CA VAL A 195 -0.37 -6.61 -38.35
C VAL A 195 -0.81 -6.17 -36.96
N THR A 196 -1.00 -7.16 -36.10
CA THR A 196 -1.21 -6.98 -34.66
C THR A 196 -0.22 -7.86 -33.90
N ILE A 197 0.10 -7.50 -32.66
CA ILE A 197 0.85 -8.38 -31.78
C ILE A 197 -0.20 -9.17 -30.97
N SER A 198 -0.20 -10.48 -31.09
CA SER A 198 -1.14 -11.37 -30.40
C SER A 198 -0.63 -11.79 -29.03
N GLU A 199 0.70 -11.99 -28.90
CA GLU A 199 1.30 -12.36 -27.63
C GLU A 199 2.64 -11.62 -27.48
N LEU A 200 2.86 -11.09 -26.29
CA LEU A 200 4.12 -10.44 -25.95
C LEU A 200 5.10 -11.45 -25.38
N ARG A 201 6.37 -11.27 -25.70
CA ARG A 201 7.43 -12.09 -25.12
C ARG A 201 7.45 -11.97 -23.61
N GLY A 202 7.77 -13.07 -22.93
CA GLY A 202 8.14 -13.07 -21.53
C GLY A 202 9.57 -12.53 -21.35
N ILE A 203 9.77 -11.70 -20.33
CA ILE A 203 11.08 -11.25 -19.87
C ILE A 203 11.33 -11.77 -18.47
N GLN A 204 12.56 -12.21 -18.21
CA GLN A 204 12.99 -12.57 -16.87
C GLN A 204 13.68 -11.39 -16.22
N VAL A 205 13.21 -11.00 -15.02
CA VAL A 205 13.78 -9.94 -14.21
C VAL A 205 14.04 -10.45 -12.80
N TYR A 206 14.87 -9.74 -12.05
CA TYR A 206 15.22 -10.09 -10.68
C TYR A 206 14.76 -9.00 -9.73
N LEU A 207 14.10 -9.37 -8.65
CA LEU A 207 13.78 -8.49 -7.55
C LEU A 207 14.60 -8.90 -6.33
N VAL A 208 15.35 -7.97 -5.78
CA VAL A 208 16.30 -8.23 -4.69
C VAL A 208 16.33 -7.05 -3.71
N GLY A 209 16.94 -7.25 -2.55
CA GLY A 209 16.93 -6.29 -1.46
C GLY A 209 15.73 -6.53 -0.54
N ASP A 210 15.21 -5.46 0.07
CA ASP A 210 14.16 -5.52 1.07
C ASP A 210 12.75 -5.63 0.45
N VAL A 211 12.51 -6.72 -0.28
CA VAL A 211 11.24 -7.06 -0.96
C VAL A 211 10.57 -8.23 -0.23
N LYS A 212 9.24 -8.25 -0.15
CA LYS A 212 8.49 -9.35 0.51
C LYS A 212 8.79 -10.72 -0.09
N LYS A 213 8.90 -10.80 -1.41
CA LYS A 213 9.22 -12.06 -2.13
C LYS A 213 10.36 -11.81 -3.10
N PRO A 214 11.64 -11.88 -2.65
CA PRO A 214 12.78 -11.74 -3.55
C PRO A 214 12.92 -12.96 -4.47
N GLY A 215 13.39 -12.76 -5.70
CA GLY A 215 13.58 -13.85 -6.65
C GLY A 215 13.60 -13.43 -8.11
N ALA A 216 13.56 -14.43 -8.98
CA ALA A 216 13.43 -14.25 -10.43
C ALA A 216 11.95 -14.31 -10.83
N TYR A 217 11.51 -13.35 -11.64
CA TYR A 217 10.14 -13.22 -12.09
C TYR A 217 10.08 -13.27 -13.62
N GLN A 218 9.09 -13.99 -14.14
CA GLN A 218 8.76 -13.99 -15.56
C GLN A 218 7.60 -13.00 -15.77
N LEU A 219 7.87 -11.90 -16.46
CA LEU A 219 6.92 -10.83 -16.70
C LEU A 219 6.68 -10.63 -18.19
N SER A 220 5.64 -9.90 -18.55
CA SER A 220 5.41 -9.44 -19.92
C SER A 220 6.45 -8.42 -20.35
N GLY A 221 6.79 -8.36 -21.64
CA GLY A 221 7.67 -7.33 -22.20
C GLY A 221 7.16 -5.88 -22.09
N LEU A 222 5.91 -5.67 -21.62
CA LEU A 222 5.36 -4.35 -21.29
C LEU A 222 5.44 -4.00 -19.81
N SER A 223 5.86 -4.92 -18.95
CA SER A 223 5.89 -4.71 -17.51
C SER A 223 6.88 -3.61 -17.12
N THR A 224 6.49 -2.84 -16.11
CA THR A 224 7.27 -1.75 -15.53
C THR A 224 7.84 -2.15 -14.17
N MET A 225 8.66 -1.27 -13.57
CA MET A 225 9.18 -1.46 -12.22
C MET A 225 8.06 -1.61 -11.20
N ALA A 226 7.05 -0.75 -11.27
CA ALA A 226 5.90 -0.79 -10.36
C ALA A 226 5.13 -2.11 -10.51
N ASN A 227 4.88 -2.59 -11.75
CA ASN A 227 4.21 -3.88 -11.97
C ASN A 227 4.98 -5.03 -11.29
N ALA A 228 6.29 -5.07 -11.42
CA ALA A 228 7.12 -6.10 -10.80
C ALA A 228 7.04 -6.04 -9.27
N LEU A 229 7.06 -4.85 -8.68
CA LEU A 229 6.90 -4.66 -7.23
C LEU A 229 5.54 -5.14 -6.75
N PHE A 230 4.44 -4.81 -7.45
CA PHE A 230 3.10 -5.30 -7.09
C PHE A 230 3.01 -6.83 -7.10
N ILE A 231 3.56 -7.47 -8.14
CA ILE A 231 3.57 -8.94 -8.26
C ILE A 231 4.40 -9.60 -7.14
N SER A 232 5.47 -8.96 -6.68
CA SER A 232 6.30 -9.46 -5.58
C SER A 232 5.69 -9.19 -4.18
N GLY A 233 4.58 -8.46 -4.12
CA GLY A 233 3.95 -8.04 -2.86
C GLY A 233 4.57 -6.79 -2.24
N GLY A 234 5.42 -6.09 -3.00
CA GLY A 234 6.04 -4.82 -2.58
C GLY A 234 7.25 -4.95 -1.66
N PRO A 235 7.81 -3.82 -1.22
CA PRO A 235 8.84 -3.77 -0.19
C PRO A 235 8.39 -4.36 1.14
N THR A 236 9.34 -4.80 1.96
CA THR A 236 9.09 -5.14 3.37
C THR A 236 8.91 -3.86 4.19
N GLU A 237 8.53 -3.97 5.46
CA GLU A 237 8.39 -2.80 6.35
C GLU A 237 9.70 -2.04 6.57
N VAL A 238 10.85 -2.67 6.32
CA VAL A 238 12.18 -2.06 6.39
C VAL A 238 12.70 -1.66 5.00
N GLY A 239 12.02 -2.03 3.93
CA GLY A 239 12.39 -1.72 2.55
C GLY A 239 11.83 -0.37 2.09
N SER A 240 12.68 0.46 1.50
CA SER A 240 12.34 1.80 1.06
C SER A 240 11.29 1.81 -0.06
N LEU A 241 10.29 2.70 0.04
CA LEU A 241 9.38 3.04 -1.06
C LEU A 241 9.96 4.16 -1.95
N ARG A 242 11.06 4.80 -1.55
CA ARG A 242 11.61 5.98 -2.19
C ARG A 242 12.99 5.78 -2.82
N HIS A 243 13.65 4.63 -2.51
CA HIS A 243 14.97 4.27 -3.02
C HIS A 243 14.91 2.88 -3.67
N ILE A 244 14.29 2.83 -4.87
CA ILE A 244 14.16 1.61 -5.65
C ILE A 244 14.93 1.80 -6.94
N GLU A 245 15.98 1.02 -7.10
CA GLU A 245 16.90 1.14 -8.24
C GLU A 245 16.59 0.11 -9.32
N LEU A 246 16.57 0.54 -10.57
CA LEU A 246 16.62 -0.33 -11.73
C LEU A 246 18.07 -0.48 -12.19
N LYS A 247 18.58 -1.70 -12.12
CA LYS A 247 19.95 -2.03 -12.57
C LYS A 247 19.90 -2.86 -13.84
N ARG A 248 20.65 -2.44 -14.85
CA ARG A 248 20.84 -3.14 -16.12
C ARG A 248 22.33 -3.35 -16.38
N ALA A 249 22.73 -4.60 -16.62
CA ALA A 249 24.14 -4.97 -16.77
C ALA A 249 25.03 -4.41 -15.63
N GLY A 250 24.54 -4.45 -14.38
CA GLY A 250 25.24 -3.99 -13.19
C GLY A 250 25.30 -2.48 -12.97
N LYS A 251 24.68 -1.68 -13.85
CA LYS A 251 24.63 -0.21 -13.72
C LYS A 251 23.23 0.24 -13.34
N THR A 252 23.10 1.15 -12.39
CA THR A 252 21.84 1.82 -12.06
C THR A 252 21.46 2.74 -13.22
N ILE A 253 20.30 2.52 -13.83
CA ILE A 253 19.79 3.29 -14.98
C ILE A 253 18.57 4.14 -14.62
N ALA A 254 17.86 3.82 -13.55
CA ALA A 254 16.72 4.58 -13.06
C ALA A 254 16.55 4.37 -11.56
N ASN A 255 15.92 5.37 -10.94
CA ASN A 255 15.45 5.30 -9.55
C ASN A 255 13.95 5.57 -9.57
N LEU A 256 13.19 4.76 -8.83
CA LEU A 256 11.75 4.92 -8.65
C LEU A 256 11.48 5.39 -7.22
N ASP A 257 10.75 6.50 -7.10
CA ASP A 257 10.17 7.00 -5.86
C ASP A 257 8.64 6.78 -5.92
N LEU A 258 8.15 5.79 -5.19
CA LEU A 258 6.72 5.50 -5.16
C LEU A 258 5.90 6.59 -4.48
N TYR A 259 6.51 7.43 -3.63
CA TYR A 259 5.80 8.58 -3.04
C TYR A 259 5.37 9.58 -4.11
N ASP A 260 6.19 9.84 -5.15
CA ASP A 260 5.81 10.71 -6.26
C ASP A 260 4.60 10.14 -7.02
N MET A 261 4.57 8.81 -7.20
CA MET A 261 3.43 8.14 -7.81
C MET A 261 2.17 8.22 -6.92
N ILE A 262 2.29 7.94 -5.62
CA ILE A 262 1.15 7.89 -4.68
C ILE A 262 0.60 9.30 -4.40
N THR A 263 1.48 10.28 -4.18
CA THR A 263 1.08 11.61 -3.70
C THR A 263 0.78 12.59 -4.82
N LYS A 264 1.45 12.44 -5.99
CA LYS A 264 1.37 13.36 -7.12
C LYS A 264 0.79 12.73 -8.38
N GLY A 265 0.65 11.40 -8.44
CA GLY A 265 0.27 10.67 -9.65
C GLY A 265 1.36 10.68 -10.73
N ASP A 266 2.60 10.98 -10.36
CA ASP A 266 3.73 11.03 -11.29
C ASP A 266 4.31 9.62 -11.52
N THR A 267 4.11 9.10 -12.73
CA THR A 267 4.61 7.81 -13.19
C THR A 267 5.82 7.93 -14.11
N SER A 268 6.40 9.11 -14.26
CA SER A 268 7.50 9.37 -15.21
C SER A 268 8.77 8.56 -14.90
N GLN A 269 8.96 8.17 -13.63
CA GLN A 269 10.09 7.36 -13.18
C GLN A 269 9.82 5.85 -13.26
N ASP A 270 8.61 5.43 -13.61
CA ASP A 270 8.24 4.02 -13.74
C ASP A 270 8.68 3.46 -15.10
N HIS A 271 9.93 2.99 -15.15
CA HIS A 271 10.56 2.53 -16.40
C HIS A 271 10.11 1.12 -16.77
N ARG A 272 9.99 0.88 -18.10
CA ARG A 272 9.77 -0.46 -18.66
C ARG A 272 11.00 -1.34 -18.45
N LEU A 273 10.72 -2.59 -18.09
CA LEU A 273 11.72 -3.61 -17.82
C LEU A 273 12.19 -4.28 -19.11
N GLN A 274 13.42 -4.77 -19.07
CA GLN A 274 14.03 -5.57 -20.11
C GLN A 274 14.56 -6.89 -19.56
N GLN A 275 14.83 -7.83 -20.47
CA GLN A 275 15.41 -9.12 -20.12
C GLN A 275 16.70 -8.94 -19.31
N GLY A 276 16.75 -9.57 -18.14
CA GLY A 276 17.91 -9.57 -17.25
C GLY A 276 18.05 -8.34 -16.34
N ASP A 277 17.05 -7.45 -16.32
CA ASP A 277 17.01 -6.31 -15.40
C ASP A 277 16.90 -6.80 -13.95
N THR A 278 17.47 -6.01 -13.06
CA THR A 278 17.40 -6.21 -11.61
C THR A 278 16.78 -4.98 -10.96
N ILE A 279 15.71 -5.19 -10.21
CA ILE A 279 15.11 -4.17 -9.35
C ILE A 279 15.66 -4.41 -7.95
N PHE A 280 16.33 -3.40 -7.41
CA PHE A 280 16.90 -3.43 -6.06
C PHE A 280 16.15 -2.46 -5.17
N VAL A 281 15.58 -2.99 -4.10
CA VAL A 281 14.92 -2.19 -3.05
C VAL A 281 15.90 -2.00 -1.92
N ASP A 282 16.30 -0.75 -1.68
CA ASP A 282 17.19 -0.37 -0.59
C ASP A 282 16.44 -0.39 0.75
N SER A 283 17.17 -0.42 1.87
CA SER A 283 16.58 -0.24 3.20
C SER A 283 16.20 1.22 3.44
N ILE A 284 15.18 1.44 4.29
CA ILE A 284 14.78 2.79 4.71
C ILE A 284 15.92 3.46 5.44
N LYS A 285 16.20 4.73 5.08
CA LYS A 285 17.27 5.52 5.70
C LYS A 285 16.79 6.36 6.87
N LYS A 286 15.70 7.11 6.65
CA LYS A 286 15.13 8.02 7.65
C LYS A 286 13.62 7.94 7.62
N GLN A 287 13.03 7.88 8.80
CA GLN A 287 11.58 7.91 8.99
C GLN A 287 11.22 9.01 9.98
N VAL A 288 10.05 9.59 9.79
CA VAL A 288 9.46 10.58 10.69
C VAL A 288 7.99 10.26 10.89
N SER A 289 7.59 10.10 12.14
CA SER A 289 6.19 9.97 12.52
C SER A 289 5.53 11.35 12.53
N ILE A 290 4.38 11.47 11.89
CA ILE A 290 3.54 12.67 11.99
C ILE A 290 2.15 12.27 12.47
N HIS A 291 1.70 12.92 13.53
CA HIS A 291 0.40 12.67 14.16
C HIS A 291 -0.26 13.99 14.59
N GLY A 292 -1.45 13.92 15.16
CA GLY A 292 -2.26 15.05 15.56
C GLY A 292 -3.08 15.62 14.38
N GLU A 293 -3.18 16.95 14.29
CA GLU A 293 -4.10 17.61 13.36
C GLU A 293 -3.56 17.69 11.93
N VAL A 294 -3.23 16.54 11.36
CA VAL A 294 -2.89 16.35 9.94
C VAL A 294 -3.90 15.42 9.28
N ARG A 295 -4.05 15.51 7.95
CA ARG A 295 -5.05 14.73 7.22
C ARG A 295 -4.74 13.24 7.14
N ARG A 296 -3.47 12.88 7.12
CA ARG A 296 -2.98 11.49 7.03
C ARG A 296 -1.86 11.26 8.03
N PRO A 297 -2.20 11.02 9.31
CA PRO A 297 -1.21 10.64 10.31
C PRO A 297 -0.61 9.28 9.94
N ALA A 298 0.71 9.18 9.86
CA ALA A 298 1.45 7.98 9.50
C ALA A 298 2.94 8.14 9.78
N ILE A 299 3.71 7.07 9.56
CA ILE A 299 5.18 7.09 9.55
C ILE A 299 5.62 7.28 8.10
N TYR A 300 6.34 8.36 7.83
CA TYR A 300 6.80 8.73 6.48
C TYR A 300 8.30 8.51 6.34
N GLU A 301 8.72 7.96 5.21
CA GLU A 301 10.11 7.97 4.79
C GLU A 301 10.46 9.36 4.23
N VAL A 302 11.57 9.94 4.70
CA VAL A 302 12.01 11.28 4.30
C VAL A 302 13.40 11.27 3.70
N LYS A 303 13.64 12.15 2.72
CA LYS A 303 14.95 12.41 2.13
C LYS A 303 15.69 13.52 2.89
N ASP A 304 17.02 13.54 2.78
CA ASP A 304 17.87 14.47 3.54
C ASP A 304 17.56 15.97 3.31
N GLN A 305 16.98 16.30 2.15
CA GLN A 305 16.71 17.68 1.77
C GLN A 305 15.27 18.11 2.08
N GLU A 306 14.43 17.19 2.55
CA GLU A 306 13.03 17.47 2.82
C GLU A 306 12.85 18.15 4.15
N THR A 307 11.92 19.09 4.17
CA THR A 307 11.60 19.92 5.31
C THR A 307 10.34 19.43 6.04
N VAL A 308 10.07 19.97 7.22
CA VAL A 308 8.81 19.71 7.94
C VAL A 308 7.59 20.13 7.10
N ALA A 309 7.73 21.19 6.29
CA ALA A 309 6.67 21.63 5.39
C ALA A 309 6.38 20.61 4.29
N ASP A 310 7.42 19.96 3.74
CA ASP A 310 7.28 18.89 2.76
C ASP A 310 6.62 17.65 3.40
N LEU A 311 7.00 17.30 4.63
CA LEU A 311 6.37 16.22 5.40
C LEU A 311 4.87 16.49 5.62
N VAL A 312 4.50 17.69 6.03
CA VAL A 312 3.09 18.08 6.18
C VAL A 312 2.35 18.01 4.84
N ALA A 313 2.99 18.40 3.73
CA ALA A 313 2.41 18.27 2.39
C ALA A 313 2.19 16.80 2.01
N MET A 314 3.14 15.90 2.30
CA MET A 314 3.00 14.45 2.11
C MET A 314 1.87 13.88 2.96
N ALA A 315 1.68 14.39 4.18
CA ALA A 315 0.54 14.04 5.04
C ALA A 315 -0.80 14.62 4.57
N GLY A 316 -0.85 15.29 3.42
CA GLY A 316 -2.07 15.87 2.84
C GLY A 316 -2.43 17.24 3.39
N GLY A 317 -1.56 17.85 4.18
CA GLY A 317 -1.76 19.15 4.82
C GLY A 317 -2.37 19.05 6.22
N LEU A 318 -2.52 20.21 6.83
CA LEU A 318 -3.12 20.34 8.15
C LEU A 318 -4.66 20.28 8.08
N ASN A 319 -5.28 19.82 9.16
CA ASN A 319 -6.71 19.93 9.36
C ASN A 319 -7.12 21.38 9.66
N VAL A 320 -8.41 21.68 9.55
CA VAL A 320 -8.95 23.04 9.83
C VAL A 320 -8.76 23.44 11.29
N SER A 321 -8.77 22.46 12.20
CA SER A 321 -8.55 22.63 13.65
C SER A 321 -7.09 22.79 14.05
N ALA A 322 -6.15 22.55 13.11
CA ALA A 322 -4.72 22.62 13.42
C ALA A 322 -4.24 24.03 13.79
N TYR A 323 -3.29 24.09 14.72
CA TYR A 323 -2.64 25.33 15.10
C TYR A 323 -1.20 25.39 14.55
N PRO A 324 -0.98 25.94 13.35
CA PRO A 324 0.29 25.86 12.64
C PRO A 324 1.44 26.63 13.29
N LYS A 325 1.15 27.52 14.25
CA LYS A 325 2.17 28.29 14.98
C LYS A 325 2.83 27.52 16.12
N ASN A 326 2.32 26.34 16.47
CA ASN A 326 2.84 25.56 17.59
C ASN A 326 2.95 24.09 17.20
N VAL A 327 3.79 23.79 16.21
CA VAL A 327 4.13 22.43 15.82
C VAL A 327 5.31 21.97 16.64
N VAL A 328 5.19 20.81 17.25
CA VAL A 328 6.25 20.22 18.07
C VAL A 328 7.04 19.25 17.20
N LEU A 329 8.36 19.48 17.11
CA LEU A 329 9.30 18.57 16.48
C LEU A 329 10.18 17.93 17.55
N ALA A 330 10.07 16.62 17.72
CA ALA A 330 10.97 15.83 18.53
C ALA A 330 12.01 15.16 17.63
N SER A 331 13.28 15.27 17.95
CA SER A 331 14.39 14.63 17.25
C SER A 331 15.40 14.10 18.25
N PHE A 332 16.27 13.20 17.81
CA PHE A 332 17.41 12.75 18.60
C PHE A 332 18.69 13.37 18.02
N ASP A 333 19.57 13.83 18.88
CA ASP A 333 20.90 14.29 18.47
C ASP A 333 21.89 13.13 18.32
N ASP A 334 23.13 13.43 17.91
CA ASP A 334 24.19 12.43 17.73
C ASP A 334 24.56 11.69 19.02
N ALA A 335 24.18 12.23 20.19
CA ALA A 335 24.37 11.61 21.50
C ALA A 335 23.12 10.82 21.95
N TYR A 336 22.15 10.59 21.07
CA TYR A 336 20.86 9.95 21.36
C TYR A 336 20.03 10.70 22.41
N GLN A 337 20.26 12.00 22.60
CA GLN A 337 19.45 12.81 23.48
C GLN A 337 18.27 13.38 22.73
N ARG A 338 17.09 13.28 23.31
CA ARG A 338 15.85 13.83 22.74
C ARG A 338 15.88 15.35 22.79
N LYS A 339 15.79 15.98 21.63
CA LYS A 339 15.67 17.43 21.44
C LYS A 339 14.26 17.75 20.97
N VAL A 340 13.58 18.62 21.71
CA VAL A 340 12.24 19.10 21.37
C VAL A 340 12.32 20.57 20.92
N SER A 341 11.75 20.85 19.75
CA SER A 341 11.71 22.19 19.18
C SER A 341 10.27 22.55 18.83
N ARG A 342 9.90 23.81 19.01
CA ARG A 342 8.61 24.37 18.57
C ARG A 342 8.80 25.11 17.26
N LEU A 343 7.99 24.83 16.29
CA LEU A 343 8.06 25.40 14.94
C LEU A 343 6.79 26.18 14.63
N ASP A 344 6.95 27.31 13.95
CA ASP A 344 5.86 28.07 13.36
C ASP A 344 5.84 27.84 11.83
N LEU A 345 4.94 26.99 11.35
CA LEU A 345 4.81 26.68 9.93
C LEU A 345 4.22 27.85 9.10
N THR A 346 3.74 28.92 9.74
CA THR A 346 3.30 30.13 9.02
C THR A 346 4.49 30.96 8.56
N ASN A 347 5.66 30.76 9.16
CA ASN A 347 6.90 31.45 8.84
C ASN A 347 7.74 30.64 7.84
N ARG A 348 7.66 30.97 6.55
CA ARG A 348 8.37 30.28 5.45
C ARG A 348 9.92 30.34 5.51
N LYS A 349 10.51 30.88 6.56
CA LYS A 349 11.96 31.04 6.72
C LYS A 349 12.59 30.04 7.71
N GLN A 350 11.82 29.13 8.23
CA GLN A 350 12.33 28.06 9.11
C GLN A 350 12.36 26.70 8.39
#